data_17b4f7881d11f150d1eb5eab99baa7a3
#
_entry.id   17b4f7881d11f150d1eb5eab99baa7a3
#
_cell.length_a   1.000
_cell.length_b   1.000
_cell.length_c   1.000
_cell.angle_alpha   90.00
_cell.angle_beta   90.00
_cell.angle_gamma   90.00
#
_symmetry.space_group_name_H-M   'P 1'
#
loop_
_entity.id
_entity.type
_entity.pdbx_description
1 polymer ?
#
loop_
_entity_poly.entity_id
_entity_poly.type
_entity_poly.pdbx_seq_one_letter_code
_entity_poly.pdbx_strand_id
1 'polypeptide(L)'
;MIRAGVVLGFLALGACSTLPDMPNLGGEPVAVFPVAADAPETWAAFGVAGTVPATDWLSQFNDAELADLVREALAANPSIRSQFYAVEATRAQARSVYGRTRPNLSASASAGGASNYIESIDDRASDPAFGLGLDFSWDLDLWGRLRAGIDAAEADLIVSEADLAAAQLSLASQTAIAWFDLNEALAQERVAVQTYEARTRALQLTERRFSRGLANALDVRTARTTQASSEATIAGRRQASGNAARRLEILLGRYPSAELDASAEIASLAPIEAAGNPTLLLSRRPDIVAAEARVTAAGLRAEQARLALLPSFRLTGSLNNNEDDLVDVLDPTRVAARLIASLSAPILNGGSLKADRDAAIARARASVENYAATTLTAWREVEDALAADTLLAQQEEAQGRALEEAILAEELATRQYTNGLVSIFNLIDSQTRRLNSESQVISARSARASNRVRFHLALGGGLPVAAPQEPTQLAITSPEETILP
;
A
#
# COMPACT_ATOMS: atom_id res chain seq x y z
N MET A 1 -40.57 64.31 -7.26
CA MET A 1 -40.02 64.40 -5.93
C MET A 1 -40.79 63.49 -5.01
N ILE A 2 -40.30 62.30 -4.77
CA ILE A 2 -40.66 61.50 -3.58
C ILE A 2 -39.42 60.65 -3.29
N ARG A 3 -38.71 60.94 -2.21
CA ARG A 3 -37.61 60.14 -1.70
C ARG A 3 -38.19 59.05 -0.82
N ALA A 4 -38.04 57.80 -1.19
CA ALA A 4 -38.25 56.66 -0.33
C ALA A 4 -36.92 56.23 0.31
N GLY A 5 -36.77 56.50 1.62
CA GLY A 5 -35.66 56.03 2.46
C GLY A 5 -35.87 54.57 2.82
N VAL A 6 -34.93 53.72 2.42
CA VAL A 6 -34.85 52.35 2.87
C VAL A 6 -34.11 52.33 4.22
N VAL A 7 -34.80 52.06 5.31
CA VAL A 7 -34.21 51.79 6.62
C VAL A 7 -33.80 50.33 6.65
N LEU A 8 -32.46 50.06 6.58
CA LEU A 8 -31.89 48.73 6.86
C LEU A 8 -31.85 48.54 8.39
N GLY A 9 -32.82 47.82 8.93
CA GLY A 9 -32.79 47.35 10.30
C GLY A 9 -31.81 46.15 10.41
N PHE A 10 -30.65 46.36 11.04
CA PHE A 10 -29.79 45.27 11.49
C PHE A 10 -30.43 44.60 12.70
N LEU A 11 -31.06 43.45 12.51
CA LEU A 11 -31.41 42.51 13.58
C LEU A 11 -30.15 41.76 13.99
N ALA A 12 -29.52 42.16 15.08
CA ALA A 12 -28.48 41.41 15.75
C ALA A 12 -29.12 40.16 16.41
N LEU A 13 -29.13 39.06 15.71
CA LEU A 13 -29.44 37.74 16.27
C LEU A 13 -28.20 37.22 17.03
N GLY A 14 -28.14 37.52 18.32
CA GLY A 14 -27.29 36.84 19.28
C GLY A 14 -27.76 35.38 19.45
N ALA A 15 -27.35 34.49 18.60
CA ALA A 15 -27.50 33.06 18.82
C ALA A 15 -26.28 32.59 19.63
N CYS A 16 -26.39 32.54 20.95
CA CYS A 16 -25.49 31.75 21.79
C CYS A 16 -25.60 30.27 21.35
N SER A 17 -24.69 29.82 20.55
CA SER A 17 -24.55 28.42 20.19
C SER A 17 -23.88 27.68 21.35
N THR A 18 -24.66 27.02 22.19
CA THR A 18 -24.14 25.93 23.02
C THR A 18 -23.84 24.74 22.13
N LEU A 19 -22.70 24.80 21.45
CA LEU A 19 -22.11 23.60 20.81
C LEU A 19 -21.37 22.82 21.91
N PRO A 20 -21.55 21.47 21.99
CA PRO A 20 -20.72 20.68 22.89
C PRO A 20 -19.27 20.88 22.51
N ASP A 21 -18.38 21.01 23.49
CA ASP A 21 -16.94 21.12 23.31
C ASP A 21 -16.47 19.99 22.42
N MET A 22 -16.17 20.30 21.14
CA MET A 22 -15.45 19.44 20.27
C MET A 22 -13.99 19.51 20.70
N PRO A 23 -13.29 18.37 20.83
CA PRO A 23 -11.83 18.42 20.87
C PRO A 23 -11.38 19.21 19.64
N ASN A 24 -10.49 20.18 19.83
CA ASN A 24 -9.96 21.02 18.76
C ASN A 24 -9.36 20.12 17.66
N LEU A 25 -10.15 19.79 16.64
CA LEU A 25 -9.71 19.11 15.43
C LEU A 25 -9.14 20.11 14.40
N GLY A 26 -8.97 21.37 14.82
CA GLY A 26 -8.48 22.46 13.97
C GLY A 26 -7.12 22.99 14.43
N GLY A 27 -6.07 22.69 13.68
CA GLY A 27 -4.88 23.53 13.56
C GLY A 27 -3.76 23.39 14.58
N GLU A 28 -3.91 22.62 15.65
CA GLU A 28 -2.76 22.18 16.43
C GLU A 28 -2.46 20.71 16.12
N PRO A 29 -1.17 20.32 16.12
CA PRO A 29 -0.87 18.91 16.02
C PRO A 29 -1.70 18.19 17.07
N VAL A 30 -2.47 17.20 16.65
CA VAL A 30 -3.32 16.42 17.55
C VAL A 30 -2.37 15.73 18.54
N ALA A 31 -1.86 16.55 19.47
CA ALA A 31 -1.13 16.08 20.62
C ALA A 31 -2.15 15.34 21.45
N VAL A 32 -1.95 14.06 21.57
CA VAL A 32 -2.62 13.18 22.49
C VAL A 32 -3.81 12.42 21.87
N PHE A 33 -3.49 11.53 20.95
CA PHE A 33 -4.22 10.29 20.94
C PHE A 33 -3.90 9.55 22.26
N PRO A 34 -4.88 9.12 23.05
CA PRO A 34 -4.64 8.49 24.35
C PRO A 34 -3.62 7.34 24.29
N VAL A 35 -3.63 6.58 23.17
CA VAL A 35 -2.71 5.47 22.91
C VAL A 35 -1.24 5.91 22.80
N ALA A 36 -0.97 7.10 22.23
CA ALA A 36 0.40 7.60 22.11
C ALA A 36 0.95 8.14 23.45
N ALA A 37 0.07 8.58 24.35
CA ALA A 37 0.46 9.05 25.68
C ALA A 37 0.90 7.91 26.61
N ASP A 38 0.39 6.70 26.39
CA ASP A 38 0.70 5.52 27.19
C ASP A 38 1.80 4.65 26.57
N ALA A 39 2.51 5.13 25.52
CA ALA A 39 3.59 4.39 24.89
C ALA A 39 4.72 4.13 25.89
N PRO A 40 5.20 2.89 26.03
CA PRO A 40 6.35 2.58 26.89
C PRO A 40 7.61 3.25 26.34
N GLU A 41 8.58 3.56 27.21
CA GLU A 41 9.86 4.14 26.81
C GLU A 41 10.77 3.12 26.09
N THR A 42 10.56 1.83 26.34
CA THR A 42 11.34 0.72 25.78
C THR A 42 10.43 -0.41 25.30
N TRP A 43 10.91 -1.18 24.36
CA TRP A 43 10.24 -2.41 23.91
C TRP A 43 10.28 -3.48 25.01
N ALA A 44 9.14 -4.14 25.26
CA ALA A 44 9.03 -5.18 26.29
C ALA A 44 9.89 -6.40 25.94
N ALA A 45 9.98 -6.79 24.67
CA ALA A 45 10.79 -7.91 24.20
C ALA A 45 12.30 -7.64 24.21
N PHE A 46 12.73 -6.36 24.29
CA PHE A 46 14.15 -6.01 24.15
C PHE A 46 14.77 -5.37 25.40
N GLY A 47 13.97 -4.74 26.25
CA GLY A 47 14.39 -4.20 27.57
C GLY A 47 15.38 -3.03 27.55
N VAL A 48 15.90 -2.62 26.40
CA VAL A 48 16.91 -1.54 26.26
C VAL A 48 16.45 -0.55 25.18
N ALA A 49 16.44 0.74 25.52
CA ALA A 49 16.32 1.80 24.51
C ALA A 49 17.62 1.85 23.71
N GLY A 50 17.56 1.50 22.42
CA GLY A 50 18.69 1.56 21.52
C GLY A 50 18.59 2.71 20.52
N THR A 51 19.67 2.96 19.79
CA THR A 51 19.64 3.83 18.61
C THR A 51 18.75 3.22 17.52
N VAL A 52 18.17 4.05 16.67
CA VAL A 52 17.39 3.54 15.53
C VAL A 52 18.33 2.84 14.56
N PRO A 53 17.99 1.64 14.05
CA PRO A 53 18.79 0.98 13.03
C PRO A 53 19.00 1.88 11.80
N ALA A 54 20.14 1.69 11.12
CA ALA A 54 20.48 2.45 9.92
C ALA A 54 19.38 2.38 8.87
N THR A 55 19.25 3.45 8.08
CA THR A 55 18.22 3.56 7.02
C THR A 55 18.42 2.56 5.88
N ASP A 56 19.62 2.04 5.69
CA ASP A 56 19.92 1.00 4.69
C ASP A 56 19.93 -0.39 5.35
N TRP A 57 18.75 -0.93 5.56
CA TRP A 57 18.56 -2.25 6.16
C TRP A 57 19.00 -3.41 5.24
N LEU A 58 19.01 -3.21 3.91
CA LEU A 58 19.45 -4.23 2.95
C LEU A 58 20.94 -4.56 3.12
N SER A 59 21.76 -3.60 3.48
CA SER A 59 23.19 -3.81 3.70
C SER A 59 23.51 -4.80 4.83
N GLN A 60 22.60 -5.00 5.79
CA GLN A 60 22.77 -5.93 6.91
C GLN A 60 22.80 -7.40 6.46
N PHE A 61 22.23 -7.72 5.29
CA PHE A 61 22.26 -9.08 4.74
C PHE A 61 23.55 -9.39 3.99
N ASN A 62 24.39 -8.39 3.72
CA ASN A 62 25.63 -8.50 2.95
C ASN A 62 25.41 -9.23 1.59
N ASP A 63 24.28 -8.97 0.96
CA ASP A 63 23.82 -9.58 -0.29
C ASP A 63 23.54 -8.47 -1.32
N ALA A 64 24.47 -8.31 -2.26
CA ALA A 64 24.35 -7.28 -3.30
C ALA A 64 23.23 -7.60 -4.30
N GLU A 65 22.99 -8.90 -4.58
CA GLU A 65 21.95 -9.35 -5.51
C GLU A 65 20.57 -9.03 -4.94
N LEU A 66 20.34 -9.24 -3.63
CA LEU A 66 19.12 -8.84 -2.94
C LEU A 66 18.85 -7.34 -3.12
N ALA A 67 19.88 -6.50 -2.95
CA ALA A 67 19.73 -5.04 -3.08
C ALA A 67 19.36 -4.63 -4.51
N ASP A 68 19.93 -5.29 -5.51
CA ASP A 68 19.63 -5.06 -6.94
C ASP A 68 18.19 -5.49 -7.29
N LEU A 69 17.76 -6.66 -6.83
CA LEU A 69 16.41 -7.16 -7.04
C LEU A 69 15.34 -6.26 -6.39
N VAL A 70 15.56 -5.78 -5.17
CA VAL A 70 14.65 -4.83 -4.52
C VAL A 70 14.57 -3.53 -5.33
N ARG A 71 15.69 -3.02 -5.82
CA ARG A 71 15.72 -1.81 -6.65
C ARG A 71 14.97 -2.01 -7.97
N GLU A 72 15.15 -3.16 -8.62
CA GLU A 72 14.42 -3.52 -9.83
C GLU A 72 12.92 -3.64 -9.58
N ALA A 73 12.50 -4.33 -8.50
CA ALA A 73 11.10 -4.44 -8.13
C ALA A 73 10.44 -3.07 -7.98
N LEU A 74 11.08 -2.14 -7.23
CA LEU A 74 10.56 -0.79 -7.02
C LEU A 74 10.44 0.01 -8.32
N ALA A 75 11.35 -0.22 -9.29
CA ALA A 75 11.33 0.48 -10.58
C ALA A 75 10.33 -0.11 -11.58
N ALA A 76 10.18 -1.45 -11.62
CA ALA A 76 9.48 -2.14 -12.70
C ALA A 76 8.10 -2.67 -12.32
N ASN A 77 7.77 -2.78 -11.01
CA ASN A 77 6.52 -3.40 -10.57
C ASN A 77 5.27 -2.61 -11.01
N PRO A 78 4.31 -3.24 -11.70
CA PRO A 78 3.10 -2.56 -12.17
C PRO A 78 2.21 -2.02 -11.05
N SER A 79 2.19 -2.67 -9.87
CA SER A 79 1.37 -2.23 -8.74
C SER A 79 1.88 -0.89 -8.16
N ILE A 80 3.20 -0.69 -8.07
CA ILE A 80 3.77 0.59 -7.63
C ILE A 80 3.49 1.69 -8.64
N ARG A 81 3.57 1.39 -9.95
CA ARG A 81 3.19 2.37 -10.99
C ARG A 81 1.72 2.73 -10.91
N SER A 82 0.85 1.77 -10.61
CA SER A 82 -0.58 2.04 -10.39
C SER A 82 -0.79 2.99 -9.20
N GLN A 83 -0.12 2.76 -8.07
CA GLN A 83 -0.19 3.64 -6.90
C GLN A 83 0.37 5.05 -7.20
N PHE A 84 1.45 5.15 -7.98
CA PHE A 84 1.97 6.44 -8.42
C PHE A 84 0.92 7.24 -9.21
N TYR A 85 0.23 6.60 -10.16
CA TYR A 85 -0.85 7.27 -10.89
C TYR A 85 -2.08 7.59 -10.01
N ALA A 86 -2.32 6.82 -8.94
CA ALA A 86 -3.35 7.17 -7.96
C ALA A 86 -2.99 8.46 -7.21
N VAL A 87 -1.73 8.66 -6.84
CA VAL A 87 -1.24 9.94 -6.27
C VAL A 87 -1.44 11.09 -7.26
N GLU A 88 -1.08 10.91 -8.54
CA GLU A 88 -1.29 11.93 -9.57
C GLU A 88 -2.77 12.27 -9.75
N ALA A 89 -3.65 11.29 -9.70
CA ALA A 89 -5.10 11.48 -9.76
C ALA A 89 -5.60 12.28 -8.54
N THR A 90 -5.15 11.93 -7.33
CA THR A 90 -5.51 12.66 -6.09
C THR A 90 -4.99 14.10 -6.13
N ARG A 91 -3.76 14.31 -6.63
CA ARG A 91 -3.19 15.66 -6.83
C ARG A 91 -4.00 16.48 -7.82
N ALA A 92 -4.46 15.88 -8.91
CA ALA A 92 -5.34 16.54 -9.86
C ALA A 92 -6.71 16.87 -9.25
N GLN A 93 -7.25 15.97 -8.41
CA GLN A 93 -8.49 16.19 -7.68
C GLN A 93 -8.37 17.35 -6.68
N ALA A 94 -7.27 17.45 -5.93
CA ALA A 94 -7.02 18.57 -5.02
C ALA A 94 -6.98 19.90 -5.81
N ARG A 95 -6.30 19.94 -6.97
CA ARG A 95 -6.33 21.11 -7.87
C ARG A 95 -7.74 21.43 -8.38
N SER A 96 -8.55 20.43 -8.67
CA SER A 96 -9.97 20.62 -9.06
C SER A 96 -10.79 21.26 -7.96
N VAL A 97 -10.63 20.77 -6.71
CA VAL A 97 -11.30 21.36 -5.53
C VAL A 97 -10.90 22.81 -5.35
N TYR A 98 -9.60 23.11 -5.43
CA TYR A 98 -9.08 24.49 -5.39
C TYR A 98 -9.65 25.34 -6.55
N GLY A 99 -9.73 24.79 -7.76
CA GLY A 99 -10.30 25.48 -8.93
C GLY A 99 -11.76 25.91 -8.73
N ARG A 100 -12.55 25.12 -8.01
CA ARG A 100 -13.97 25.44 -7.74
C ARG A 100 -14.19 26.63 -6.81
N THR A 101 -13.16 27.08 -6.09
CA THR A 101 -13.23 28.29 -5.26
C THR A 101 -12.92 29.57 -6.04
N ARG A 102 -12.48 29.44 -7.28
CA ARG A 102 -12.19 30.56 -8.16
C ARG A 102 -13.39 30.98 -8.98
N PRO A 103 -13.41 32.21 -9.50
CA PRO A 103 -14.41 32.63 -10.44
C PRO A 103 -14.51 31.70 -11.65
N ASN A 104 -15.74 31.31 -12.01
CA ASN A 104 -16.03 30.54 -13.22
C ASN A 104 -16.63 31.47 -14.28
N LEU A 105 -16.14 31.38 -15.50
CA LEU A 105 -16.69 32.05 -16.68
C LEU A 105 -16.99 31.00 -17.73
N SER A 106 -18.23 30.96 -18.19
CA SER A 106 -18.68 30.09 -19.26
C SER A 106 -19.29 30.91 -20.41
N ALA A 107 -19.05 30.47 -21.63
CA ALA A 107 -19.68 31.03 -22.82
C ALA A 107 -20.74 30.03 -23.35
N SER A 108 -21.86 30.52 -23.77
CA SER A 108 -22.95 29.74 -24.35
C SER A 108 -23.40 30.34 -25.68
N ALA A 109 -23.72 29.48 -26.60
CA ALA A 109 -24.39 29.84 -27.83
C ALA A 109 -25.62 28.92 -28.02
N SER A 110 -26.74 29.48 -28.31
CA SER A 110 -27.98 28.73 -28.52
C SER A 110 -28.64 29.13 -29.82
N ALA A 111 -29.20 28.17 -30.49
CA ALA A 111 -30.11 28.35 -31.63
C ALA A 111 -31.31 27.44 -31.44
N GLY A 112 -32.49 27.97 -31.53
CA GLY A 112 -33.73 27.22 -31.33
C GLY A 112 -34.89 27.90 -32.04
N GLY A 113 -36.05 27.32 -31.89
CA GLY A 113 -37.28 27.91 -32.34
C GLY A 113 -38.46 27.26 -31.65
N ALA A 114 -39.49 28.04 -31.34
CA ALA A 114 -40.75 27.56 -30.81
C ALA A 114 -41.81 27.72 -31.89
N SER A 115 -42.66 26.72 -32.07
CA SER A 115 -43.83 26.81 -32.89
C SER A 115 -45.08 26.67 -32.01
N ASN A 116 -45.78 27.79 -31.86
CA ASN A 116 -46.99 27.84 -31.04
C ASN A 116 -48.22 28.02 -31.95
N TYR A 117 -49.27 27.22 -31.70
CA TYR A 117 -50.54 27.44 -32.34
C TYR A 117 -51.27 28.62 -31.70
N ILE A 118 -51.63 29.62 -32.51
CA ILE A 118 -52.35 30.81 -32.03
C ILE A 118 -53.81 30.70 -32.48
N GLU A 119 -54.67 30.37 -31.55
CA GLU A 119 -56.13 30.13 -31.80
C GLU A 119 -56.84 31.33 -32.41
N SER A 120 -56.43 32.57 -32.12
CA SER A 120 -57.01 33.80 -32.61
C SER A 120 -56.81 34.04 -34.11
N ILE A 121 -55.81 33.42 -34.71
CA ILE A 121 -55.51 33.56 -36.15
C ILE A 121 -55.57 32.21 -36.90
N ASP A 122 -55.87 31.11 -36.19
CA ASP A 122 -55.93 29.73 -36.72
C ASP A 122 -54.66 29.32 -37.48
N ASP A 123 -53.47 29.79 -36.97
CA ASP A 123 -52.20 29.56 -37.61
C ASP A 123 -51.10 29.28 -36.58
N ARG A 124 -49.96 28.76 -37.02
CA ARG A 124 -48.75 28.52 -36.18
C ARG A 124 -47.76 29.62 -36.40
N ALA A 125 -47.43 30.36 -35.33
CA ALA A 125 -46.28 31.23 -35.30
C ALA A 125 -45.03 30.41 -35.03
N SER A 126 -44.00 30.61 -35.83
CA SER A 126 -42.68 30.05 -35.61
C SER A 126 -41.71 31.19 -35.23
N ASP A 127 -41.28 31.18 -34.00
CA ASP A 127 -40.38 32.20 -33.48
C ASP A 127 -38.97 31.58 -33.37
N PRO A 128 -38.04 31.89 -34.29
CA PRO A 128 -36.63 31.51 -34.12
C PRO A 128 -36.08 32.29 -32.95
N ALA A 129 -35.13 31.67 -32.24
CA ALA A 129 -34.43 32.30 -31.14
C ALA A 129 -32.96 31.95 -31.22
N PHE A 130 -32.14 32.97 -31.26
CA PHE A 130 -30.68 32.84 -31.22
C PHE A 130 -30.18 33.52 -29.98
N GLY A 131 -29.14 32.95 -29.32
CA GLY A 131 -28.58 33.52 -28.09
C GLY A 131 -27.07 33.34 -28.02
N LEU A 132 -26.42 34.40 -27.59
CA LEU A 132 -25.01 34.38 -27.12
C LEU A 132 -24.97 34.82 -25.67
N GLY A 133 -24.26 34.06 -24.84
CA GLY A 133 -24.17 34.36 -23.42
C GLY A 133 -22.73 34.18 -22.88
N LEU A 134 -22.39 35.05 -21.94
CA LEU A 134 -21.26 34.82 -21.02
C LEU A 134 -21.81 34.83 -19.59
N ASP A 135 -21.59 33.73 -18.89
CA ASP A 135 -22.05 33.57 -17.51
C ASP A 135 -20.84 33.49 -16.57
N PHE A 136 -20.86 34.37 -15.58
CA PHE A 136 -19.89 34.46 -14.51
C PHE A 136 -20.51 33.95 -13.20
N SER A 137 -19.81 33.12 -12.46
CA SER A 137 -20.21 32.70 -11.11
C SER A 137 -19.02 32.55 -10.18
N TRP A 138 -19.19 33.01 -8.95
CA TRP A 138 -18.17 32.90 -7.91
C TRP A 138 -18.80 32.75 -6.56
N ASP A 139 -18.44 31.68 -5.83
CA ASP A 139 -18.83 31.47 -4.44
C ASP A 139 -17.78 32.14 -3.54
N LEU A 140 -18.23 33.14 -2.78
CA LEU A 140 -17.38 33.87 -1.83
C LEU A 140 -17.30 33.11 -0.50
N ASP A 141 -16.10 32.66 -0.14
CA ASP A 141 -15.88 31.87 1.09
C ASP A 141 -15.66 32.77 2.30
N LEU A 142 -16.73 33.34 2.82
CA LEU A 142 -16.67 34.23 3.99
C LEU A 142 -16.45 33.48 5.31
N TRP A 143 -16.87 32.24 5.39
CA TRP A 143 -16.85 31.42 6.60
C TRP A 143 -15.73 30.38 6.62
N GLY A 144 -15.01 30.19 5.53
CA GLY A 144 -13.97 29.19 5.38
C GLY A 144 -14.48 27.80 5.02
N ARG A 145 -15.74 27.64 4.60
CA ARG A 145 -16.30 26.33 4.20
C ARG A 145 -15.57 25.72 2.99
N LEU A 146 -15.31 26.53 1.97
CA LEU A 146 -14.57 26.07 0.79
C LEU A 146 -13.11 25.85 1.12
N ARG A 147 -12.52 26.71 1.98
CA ARG A 147 -11.16 26.53 2.48
C ARG A 147 -11.00 25.21 3.23
N ALA A 148 -11.91 24.88 4.15
CA ALA A 148 -11.90 23.58 4.84
C ALA A 148 -11.98 22.40 3.86
N GLY A 149 -12.70 22.56 2.75
CA GLY A 149 -12.73 21.55 1.67
C GLY A 149 -11.42 21.41 0.90
N ILE A 150 -10.69 22.52 0.68
CA ILE A 150 -9.35 22.50 0.08
C ILE A 150 -8.37 21.80 1.01
N ASP A 151 -8.32 22.23 2.27
CA ASP A 151 -7.40 21.69 3.27
C ASP A 151 -7.65 20.17 3.48
N ALA A 152 -8.92 19.73 3.41
CA ALA A 152 -9.27 18.31 3.43
C ALA A 152 -8.74 17.56 2.20
N ALA A 153 -8.81 18.14 1.01
CA ALA A 153 -8.28 17.52 -0.21
C ALA A 153 -6.74 17.49 -0.24
N GLU A 154 -6.08 18.46 0.38
CA GLU A 154 -4.63 18.45 0.58
C GLU A 154 -4.22 17.36 1.59
N ALA A 155 -4.98 17.17 2.66
CA ALA A 155 -4.78 16.06 3.58
C ALA A 155 -4.98 14.69 2.89
N ASP A 156 -5.96 14.55 1.97
CA ASP A 156 -6.12 13.34 1.16
C ASP A 156 -4.91 13.09 0.24
N LEU A 157 -4.27 14.14 -0.26
CA LEU A 157 -3.04 13.98 -1.03
C LEU A 157 -1.90 13.42 -0.16
N ILE A 158 -1.74 13.92 1.06
CA ILE A 158 -0.76 13.39 2.02
C ILE A 158 -1.07 11.91 2.32
N VAL A 159 -2.33 11.52 2.48
CA VAL A 159 -2.74 10.11 2.62
C VAL A 159 -2.24 9.30 1.43
N SER A 160 -2.51 9.76 0.21
CA SER A 160 -2.17 9.02 -1.01
C SER A 160 -0.65 8.88 -1.20
N GLU A 161 0.13 9.91 -0.85
CA GLU A 161 1.59 9.89 -0.88
C GLU A 161 2.17 8.94 0.19
N ALA A 162 1.61 8.94 1.39
CA ALA A 162 1.99 8.01 2.45
C ALA A 162 1.60 6.55 2.12
N ASP A 163 0.44 6.32 1.51
CA ASP A 163 0.02 5.00 1.03
C ASP A 163 0.96 4.47 -0.07
N LEU A 164 1.47 5.33 -0.97
CA LEU A 164 2.50 4.97 -1.94
C LEU A 164 3.81 4.57 -1.26
N ALA A 165 4.26 5.33 -0.26
CA ALA A 165 5.46 5.00 0.50
C ALA A 165 5.31 3.66 1.26
N ALA A 166 4.14 3.40 1.84
CA ALA A 166 3.82 2.12 2.49
C ALA A 166 3.84 0.95 1.48
N ALA A 167 3.29 1.16 0.28
CA ALA A 167 3.29 0.16 -0.78
C ALA A 167 4.71 -0.15 -1.28
N GLN A 168 5.57 0.86 -1.44
CA GLN A 168 6.99 0.69 -1.80
C GLN A 168 7.74 -0.10 -0.74
N LEU A 169 7.57 0.23 0.53
CA LEU A 169 8.20 -0.49 1.64
C LEU A 169 7.71 -1.94 1.72
N SER A 170 6.42 -2.16 1.55
CA SER A 170 5.82 -3.50 1.50
C SER A 170 6.35 -4.33 0.33
N LEU A 171 6.46 -3.75 -0.88
CA LEU A 171 7.02 -4.44 -2.05
C LEU A 171 8.49 -4.81 -1.82
N ALA A 172 9.31 -3.89 -1.29
CA ALA A 172 10.71 -4.15 -0.97
C ALA A 172 10.85 -5.33 0.00
N SER A 173 10.01 -5.36 1.05
CA SER A 173 9.99 -6.43 2.04
C SER A 173 9.50 -7.75 1.44
N GLN A 174 8.46 -7.74 0.61
CA GLN A 174 7.97 -8.93 -0.08
C GLN A 174 9.01 -9.50 -1.04
N THR A 175 9.75 -8.63 -1.75
CA THR A 175 10.82 -9.04 -2.67
C THR A 175 11.96 -9.69 -1.89
N ALA A 176 12.36 -9.12 -0.76
CA ALA A 176 13.41 -9.68 0.08
C ALA A 176 12.99 -11.04 0.68
N ILE A 177 11.76 -11.16 1.17
CA ILE A 177 11.24 -12.45 1.68
C ILE A 177 11.18 -13.49 0.54
N ALA A 178 10.67 -13.11 -0.64
CA ALA A 178 10.61 -14.01 -1.79
C ALA A 178 12.01 -14.46 -2.28
N TRP A 179 13.01 -13.61 -2.13
CA TRP A 179 14.41 -13.96 -2.37
C TRP A 179 14.91 -15.02 -1.39
N PHE A 180 14.65 -14.87 -0.09
CA PHE A 180 15.02 -15.88 0.91
C PHE A 180 14.23 -17.17 0.74
N ASP A 181 12.96 -17.11 0.35
CA ASP A 181 12.13 -18.27 0.00
C ASP A 181 12.73 -19.04 -1.21
N LEU A 182 13.24 -18.33 -2.23
CA LEU A 182 13.88 -18.94 -3.39
C LEU A 182 15.20 -19.60 -2.97
N ASN A 183 16.05 -18.92 -2.19
CA ASN A 183 17.29 -19.46 -1.67
C ASN A 183 17.04 -20.73 -0.83
N GLU A 184 16.04 -20.70 0.05
CA GLU A 184 15.61 -21.88 0.81
C GLU A 184 15.21 -23.03 -0.12
N ALA A 185 14.34 -22.77 -1.09
CA ALA A 185 13.82 -23.78 -1.99
C ALA A 185 14.93 -24.45 -2.82
N LEU A 186 15.89 -23.67 -3.33
CA LEU A 186 17.06 -24.17 -4.06
C LEU A 186 18.02 -24.96 -3.14
N ALA A 187 18.24 -24.50 -1.91
CA ALA A 187 19.02 -25.25 -0.93
C ALA A 187 18.37 -26.60 -0.60
N GLN A 188 17.04 -26.62 -0.40
CA GLN A 188 16.28 -27.86 -0.18
C GLN A 188 16.32 -28.80 -1.39
N GLU A 189 16.33 -28.28 -2.62
CA GLU A 189 16.52 -29.08 -3.83
C GLU A 189 17.93 -29.70 -3.87
N ARG A 190 18.98 -28.93 -3.57
CA ARG A 190 20.36 -29.44 -3.46
C ARG A 190 20.47 -30.58 -2.45
N VAL A 191 19.87 -30.43 -1.27
CA VAL A 191 19.84 -31.48 -0.24
C VAL A 191 19.11 -32.73 -0.75
N ALA A 192 18.00 -32.59 -1.47
CA ALA A 192 17.28 -33.72 -2.07
C ALA A 192 18.12 -34.47 -3.11
N VAL A 193 18.87 -33.76 -3.97
CA VAL A 193 19.79 -34.37 -4.94
C VAL A 193 20.91 -35.11 -4.23
N GLN A 194 21.56 -34.52 -3.24
CA GLN A 194 22.64 -35.17 -2.46
C GLN A 194 22.12 -36.44 -1.73
N THR A 195 20.88 -36.36 -1.22
CA THR A 195 20.24 -37.51 -0.59
C THR A 195 19.99 -38.66 -1.57
N TYR A 196 19.49 -38.37 -2.77
CA TYR A 196 19.31 -39.35 -3.81
C TYR A 196 20.64 -40.03 -4.17
N GLU A 197 21.73 -39.28 -4.32
CA GLU A 197 23.05 -39.80 -4.57
C GLU A 197 23.56 -40.71 -3.43
N ALA A 198 23.36 -40.29 -2.16
CA ALA A 198 23.74 -41.09 -1.00
C ALA A 198 22.96 -42.40 -0.95
N ARG A 199 21.67 -42.39 -1.24
CA ARG A 199 20.81 -43.58 -1.29
C ARG A 199 21.13 -44.49 -2.47
N THR A 200 21.52 -43.91 -3.61
CA THR A 200 22.02 -44.69 -4.78
C THR A 200 23.31 -45.42 -4.45
N ARG A 201 24.23 -44.76 -3.74
CA ARG A 201 25.47 -45.40 -3.25
C ARG A 201 25.17 -46.54 -2.27
N ALA A 202 24.21 -46.33 -1.34
CA ALA A 202 23.78 -47.34 -0.37
C ALA A 202 23.12 -48.55 -1.06
N LEU A 203 22.27 -48.32 -2.06
CA LEU A 203 21.68 -49.41 -2.88
C LEU A 203 22.77 -50.23 -3.58
N GLN A 204 23.69 -49.57 -4.28
CA GLN A 204 24.82 -50.30 -4.98
C GLN A 204 25.66 -51.12 -3.98
N LEU A 205 25.92 -50.61 -2.79
CA LEU A 205 26.64 -51.33 -1.76
C LEU A 205 25.84 -52.56 -1.29
N THR A 206 24.51 -52.37 -1.06
CA THR A 206 23.62 -53.45 -0.62
C THR A 206 23.51 -54.57 -1.69
N GLU A 207 23.40 -54.23 -2.98
CA GLU A 207 23.37 -55.17 -4.08
C GLU A 207 24.68 -55.97 -4.18
N ARG A 208 25.84 -55.33 -4.01
CA ARG A 208 27.14 -56.01 -3.94
C ARG A 208 27.26 -56.94 -2.75
N ARG A 209 26.73 -56.58 -1.61
CA ARG A 209 26.68 -57.44 -0.40
C ARG A 209 25.73 -58.62 -0.62
N PHE A 210 24.56 -58.40 -1.25
CA PHE A 210 23.59 -59.44 -1.58
C PHE A 210 24.23 -60.51 -2.54
N SER A 211 24.92 -60.05 -3.58
CA SER A 211 25.58 -60.99 -4.52
C SER A 211 26.67 -61.86 -3.87
N ARG A 212 27.22 -61.40 -2.72
CA ARG A 212 28.17 -62.16 -1.90
C ARG A 212 27.54 -62.95 -0.74
N GLY A 213 26.20 -62.97 -0.65
CA GLY A 213 25.49 -63.67 0.42
C GLY A 213 25.55 -62.97 1.81
N LEU A 214 25.99 -61.69 1.84
CA LEU A 214 26.16 -60.89 3.06
C LEU A 214 24.99 -59.97 3.37
N ALA A 215 23.97 -59.93 2.52
CA ALA A 215 22.71 -59.21 2.71
C ALA A 215 21.55 -60.07 2.19
N ASN A 216 20.34 -59.79 2.63
CA ASN A 216 19.13 -60.53 2.22
C ASN A 216 18.34 -59.75 1.13
N ALA A 217 17.32 -60.41 0.57
CA ALA A 217 16.46 -59.81 -0.47
C ALA A 217 15.62 -58.63 0.08
N LEU A 218 15.24 -58.62 1.37
CA LEU A 218 14.54 -57.48 2.01
C LEU A 218 15.42 -56.26 2.03
N ASP A 219 16.73 -56.37 2.33
CA ASP A 219 17.64 -55.25 2.38
C ASP A 219 17.73 -54.55 1.01
N VAL A 220 17.81 -55.35 -0.09
CA VAL A 220 17.81 -54.80 -1.46
C VAL A 220 16.49 -54.09 -1.80
N ARG A 221 15.35 -54.71 -1.43
CA ARG A 221 14.03 -54.11 -1.68
C ARG A 221 13.87 -52.78 -0.92
N THR A 222 14.29 -52.75 0.32
CA THR A 222 14.29 -51.52 1.14
C THR A 222 15.16 -50.45 0.56
N ALA A 223 16.40 -50.77 0.13
CA ALA A 223 17.28 -49.79 -0.47
C ALA A 223 16.71 -49.24 -1.79
N ARG A 224 16.10 -50.07 -2.64
CA ARG A 224 15.43 -49.64 -3.87
C ARG A 224 14.23 -48.73 -3.60
N THR A 225 13.40 -49.07 -2.62
CA THR A 225 12.25 -48.22 -2.23
C THR A 225 12.69 -46.86 -1.77
N THR A 226 13.72 -46.75 -0.94
CA THR A 226 14.21 -45.49 -0.42
C THR A 226 14.89 -44.65 -1.50
N GLN A 227 15.61 -45.26 -2.44
CA GLN A 227 16.18 -44.59 -3.59
C GLN A 227 15.08 -44.02 -4.52
N ALA A 228 14.04 -44.80 -4.86
CA ALA A 228 12.94 -44.37 -5.71
C ALA A 228 12.12 -43.24 -5.02
N SER A 229 11.91 -43.33 -3.70
CA SER A 229 11.25 -42.25 -2.92
C SER A 229 12.05 -40.96 -2.92
N SER A 230 13.40 -41.03 -2.88
CA SER A 230 14.24 -39.82 -2.95
C SER A 230 14.23 -39.18 -4.34
N GLU A 231 14.10 -39.99 -5.41
CA GLU A 231 13.91 -39.47 -6.78
C GLU A 231 12.61 -38.69 -6.91
N ALA A 232 11.49 -39.19 -6.36
CA ALA A 232 10.22 -38.48 -6.30
C ALA A 232 10.34 -37.17 -5.51
N THR A 233 11.13 -37.16 -4.43
CA THR A 233 11.38 -35.97 -3.62
C THR A 233 12.06 -34.87 -4.43
N ILE A 234 13.02 -35.20 -5.30
CA ILE A 234 13.68 -34.22 -6.19
C ILE A 234 12.65 -33.50 -7.08
N ALA A 235 11.71 -34.26 -7.69
CA ALA A 235 10.67 -33.66 -8.53
C ALA A 235 9.80 -32.65 -7.76
N GLY A 236 9.42 -33.00 -6.54
CA GLY A 236 8.67 -32.10 -5.66
C GLY A 236 9.46 -30.84 -5.27
N ARG A 237 10.77 -30.97 -4.99
CA ARG A 237 11.63 -29.82 -4.64
C ARG A 237 11.87 -28.92 -5.85
N ARG A 238 12.06 -29.47 -7.06
CA ARG A 238 12.13 -28.69 -8.30
C ARG A 238 10.86 -27.91 -8.61
N GLN A 239 9.71 -28.50 -8.34
CA GLN A 239 8.44 -27.78 -8.45
C GLN A 239 8.38 -26.60 -7.44
N ALA A 240 8.85 -26.80 -6.21
CA ALA A 240 8.85 -25.78 -5.18
C ALA A 240 9.81 -24.61 -5.53
N SER A 241 11.05 -24.92 -5.97
CA SER A 241 12.03 -23.91 -6.39
C SER A 241 11.54 -23.11 -7.61
N GLY A 242 10.97 -23.77 -8.62
CA GLY A 242 10.37 -23.11 -9.77
C GLY A 242 9.18 -22.21 -9.39
N ASN A 243 8.37 -22.61 -8.42
CA ASN A 243 7.27 -21.77 -7.94
C ASN A 243 7.77 -20.54 -7.16
N ALA A 244 8.85 -20.67 -6.38
CA ALA A 244 9.47 -19.57 -5.66
C ALA A 244 10.10 -18.57 -6.65
N ALA A 245 10.81 -19.04 -7.67
CA ALA A 245 11.37 -18.21 -8.73
C ALA A 245 10.27 -17.40 -9.44
N ARG A 246 9.18 -18.04 -9.87
CA ARG A 246 8.06 -17.35 -10.54
C ARG A 246 7.42 -16.28 -9.64
N ARG A 247 7.29 -16.53 -8.33
CA ARG A 247 6.77 -15.51 -7.40
C ARG A 247 7.67 -14.28 -7.35
N LEU A 248 8.98 -14.48 -7.28
CA LEU A 248 9.93 -13.40 -7.29
C LEU A 248 9.92 -12.64 -8.63
N GLU A 249 9.92 -13.35 -9.77
CA GLU A 249 9.83 -12.75 -11.10
C GLU A 249 8.61 -11.84 -11.28
N ILE A 250 7.43 -12.23 -10.71
CA ILE A 250 6.23 -11.39 -10.71
C ILE A 250 6.46 -10.11 -9.92
N LEU A 251 7.11 -10.17 -8.75
CA LEU A 251 7.42 -8.98 -7.96
C LEU A 251 8.38 -8.04 -8.69
N LEU A 252 9.31 -8.59 -9.48
CA LEU A 252 10.22 -7.84 -10.34
C LEU A 252 9.54 -7.27 -11.60
N GLY A 253 8.29 -7.64 -11.87
CA GLY A 253 7.59 -7.26 -13.10
C GLY A 253 8.06 -8.00 -14.33
N ARG A 254 8.74 -9.15 -14.17
CA ARG A 254 9.23 -10.01 -15.24
C ARG A 254 8.19 -11.08 -15.62
N TYR A 255 8.36 -11.67 -16.82
CA TYR A 255 7.62 -12.87 -17.20
C TYR A 255 8.03 -14.06 -16.30
N PRO A 256 7.09 -14.85 -15.73
CA PRO A 256 7.38 -15.90 -14.76
C PRO A 256 7.89 -17.19 -15.44
N SER A 257 9.14 -17.16 -15.92
CA SER A 257 9.81 -18.28 -16.61
C SER A 257 10.45 -19.30 -15.67
N ALA A 258 10.67 -18.95 -14.42
CA ALA A 258 11.46 -19.68 -13.43
C ALA A 258 12.94 -19.83 -13.83
N GLU A 259 13.51 -18.80 -14.45
CA GLU A 259 14.92 -18.74 -14.84
C GLU A 259 15.82 -18.08 -13.80
N LEU A 260 15.23 -17.45 -12.78
CA LEU A 260 15.99 -16.87 -11.66
C LEU A 260 16.66 -18.00 -10.88
N ASP A 261 17.98 -17.90 -10.76
CA ASP A 261 18.80 -18.73 -9.90
C ASP A 261 19.30 -17.90 -8.71
N ALA A 262 19.54 -18.55 -7.61
CA ALA A 262 20.12 -17.93 -6.42
C ALA A 262 21.33 -18.76 -6.00
N SER A 263 22.49 -18.13 -6.03
CA SER A 263 23.74 -18.78 -5.66
C SER A 263 24.17 -18.55 -4.22
N ALA A 264 23.56 -17.54 -3.55
CA ALA A 264 23.95 -17.16 -2.21
C ALA A 264 23.40 -18.15 -1.16
N GLU A 265 24.25 -18.57 -0.24
CA GLU A 265 23.79 -19.18 1.01
C GLU A 265 23.23 -18.11 1.92
N ILE A 266 22.10 -18.41 2.58
CA ILE A 266 21.57 -17.52 3.62
C ILE A 266 22.57 -17.52 4.78
N ALA A 267 23.27 -16.39 4.95
CA ALA A 267 24.24 -16.22 6.03
C ALA A 267 23.54 -16.19 7.39
N SER A 268 24.22 -16.67 8.43
CA SER A 268 23.74 -16.48 9.79
C SER A 268 23.82 -15.00 10.16
N LEU A 269 22.73 -14.47 10.73
CA LEU A 269 22.60 -13.06 11.06
C LEU A 269 23.10 -12.80 12.49
N ALA A 270 23.73 -11.65 12.70
CA ALA A 270 24.02 -11.15 14.03
C ALA A 270 22.70 -10.84 14.79
N PRO A 271 22.70 -10.86 16.14
CA PRO A 271 21.54 -10.42 16.92
C PRO A 271 21.13 -9.00 16.61
N ILE A 272 19.85 -8.64 16.85
CA ILE A 272 19.40 -7.24 16.78
C ILE A 272 19.99 -6.49 17.95
N GLU A 273 20.75 -5.41 17.68
CA GLU A 273 21.43 -4.61 18.71
C GLU A 273 20.66 -3.34 19.08
N ALA A 274 19.75 -2.89 18.21
CA ALA A 274 19.04 -1.64 18.37
C ALA A 274 17.65 -1.67 17.69
N ALA A 275 16.65 -1.13 18.37
CA ALA A 275 15.26 -1.07 17.88
C ALA A 275 14.62 0.33 18.00
N GLY A 276 15.36 1.34 18.47
CA GLY A 276 14.80 2.65 18.79
C GLY A 276 13.80 2.59 19.96
N ASN A 277 12.97 3.62 20.09
CA ASN A 277 11.91 3.64 21.08
C ASN A 277 10.51 3.58 20.39
N PRO A 278 9.46 3.12 21.08
CA PRO A 278 8.12 2.98 20.52
C PRO A 278 7.51 4.27 19.97
N THR A 279 7.85 5.43 20.53
CA THR A 279 7.30 6.73 20.10
C THR A 279 7.87 7.19 18.76
N LEU A 280 9.09 6.79 18.40
CA LEU A 280 9.72 7.14 17.12
C LEU A 280 9.01 6.52 15.91
N LEU A 281 8.29 5.42 16.10
CA LEU A 281 7.50 4.81 15.03
C LEU A 281 6.42 5.72 14.48
N LEU A 282 5.83 6.56 15.34
CA LEU A 282 4.70 7.42 15.00
C LEU A 282 5.02 8.38 13.85
N SER A 283 6.28 8.80 13.73
CA SER A 283 6.73 9.71 12.67
C SER A 283 7.40 9.02 11.47
N ARG A 284 7.71 7.72 11.57
CA ARG A 284 8.50 7.01 10.55
C ARG A 284 7.69 6.06 9.69
N ARG A 285 6.64 5.47 10.26
CA ARG A 285 5.81 4.50 9.53
C ARG A 285 4.83 5.22 8.58
N PRO A 286 4.89 4.94 7.29
CA PRO A 286 4.00 5.59 6.32
C PRO A 286 2.52 5.30 6.56
N ASP A 287 2.16 4.12 7.06
CA ASP A 287 0.77 3.75 7.39
C ASP A 287 0.22 4.56 8.57
N ILE A 288 1.06 4.88 9.56
CA ILE A 288 0.69 5.77 10.68
C ILE A 288 0.52 7.21 10.18
N VAL A 289 1.46 7.69 9.35
CA VAL A 289 1.35 9.02 8.72
C VAL A 289 0.08 9.12 7.88
N ALA A 290 -0.27 8.10 7.11
CA ALA A 290 -1.52 8.04 6.35
C ALA A 290 -2.75 8.06 7.27
N ALA A 291 -2.71 7.34 8.38
CA ALA A 291 -3.81 7.31 9.35
C ALA A 291 -4.00 8.67 10.03
N GLU A 292 -2.93 9.37 10.41
CA GLU A 292 -2.96 10.72 10.96
C GLU A 292 -3.55 11.74 9.96
N ALA A 293 -3.09 11.68 8.70
CA ALA A 293 -3.62 12.53 7.65
C ALA A 293 -5.12 12.26 7.37
N ARG A 294 -5.58 10.99 7.50
CA ARG A 294 -7.01 10.65 7.42
C ARG A 294 -7.82 11.26 8.56
N VAL A 295 -7.29 11.32 9.78
CA VAL A 295 -7.92 12.03 10.91
C VAL A 295 -8.06 13.50 10.59
N THR A 296 -6.99 14.12 10.09
CA THR A 296 -6.99 15.54 9.69
C THR A 296 -8.04 15.81 8.61
N ALA A 297 -8.05 15.00 7.53
CA ALA A 297 -9.03 15.14 6.44
C ALA A 297 -10.47 14.97 6.93
N ALA A 298 -10.74 14.01 7.82
CA ALA A 298 -12.07 13.78 8.37
C ALA A 298 -12.53 14.92 9.29
N GLY A 299 -11.61 15.47 10.10
CA GLY A 299 -11.87 16.66 10.95
C GLY A 299 -12.23 17.89 10.11
N LEU A 300 -11.48 18.17 9.05
CA LEU A 300 -11.73 19.27 8.10
C LEU A 300 -13.07 19.11 7.37
N ARG A 301 -13.46 17.86 7.02
CA ARG A 301 -14.79 17.59 6.47
C ARG A 301 -15.92 17.79 7.48
N ALA A 302 -15.69 17.46 8.75
CA ALA A 302 -16.65 17.76 9.81
C ALA A 302 -16.84 19.28 10.00
N GLU A 303 -15.76 20.04 9.93
CA GLU A 303 -15.79 21.50 9.94
C GLU A 303 -16.50 22.05 8.70
N GLN A 304 -16.22 21.54 7.51
CA GLN A 304 -16.91 21.91 6.27
C GLN A 304 -18.42 21.67 6.37
N ALA A 305 -18.84 20.54 6.93
CA ALA A 305 -20.26 20.23 7.17
C ALA A 305 -20.91 21.13 8.21
N ARG A 306 -20.17 21.53 9.26
CA ARG A 306 -20.62 22.53 10.24
C ARG A 306 -20.85 23.90 9.58
N LEU A 307 -19.90 24.34 8.77
CA LEU A 307 -19.96 25.61 8.07
C LEU A 307 -21.03 25.65 6.97
N ALA A 308 -21.49 24.50 6.48
CA ALA A 308 -22.60 24.41 5.54
C ALA A 308 -23.96 24.80 6.13
N LEU A 309 -24.07 24.93 7.46
CA LEU A 309 -25.23 25.46 8.16
C LEU A 309 -25.31 26.99 8.10
N LEU A 310 -24.20 27.67 7.75
CA LEU A 310 -24.12 29.12 7.65
C LEU A 310 -24.61 29.64 6.31
N PRO A 311 -25.01 30.92 6.20
CA PRO A 311 -25.40 31.49 4.92
C PRO A 311 -24.29 31.46 3.89
N SER A 312 -24.58 31.15 2.62
CA SER A 312 -23.66 31.21 1.50
C SER A 312 -23.77 32.52 0.72
N PHE A 313 -22.65 33.01 0.26
CA PHE A 313 -22.56 34.19 -0.61
C PHE A 313 -22.15 33.77 -2.01
N ARG A 314 -22.92 34.21 -3.01
CA ARG A 314 -22.63 33.95 -4.42
C ARG A 314 -22.72 35.22 -5.22
N LEU A 315 -21.72 35.46 -6.04
CA LEU A 315 -21.73 36.50 -7.06
C LEU A 315 -21.94 35.86 -8.42
N THR A 316 -22.99 36.29 -9.12
CA THR A 316 -23.29 35.86 -10.48
C THR A 316 -23.36 37.04 -11.40
N GLY A 317 -22.84 36.89 -12.60
CA GLY A 317 -22.93 37.88 -13.67
C GLY A 317 -23.33 37.23 -14.98
N SER A 318 -24.04 37.96 -15.82
CA SER A 318 -24.32 37.50 -17.17
C SER A 318 -24.28 38.65 -18.17
N LEU A 319 -23.73 38.34 -19.33
CA LEU A 319 -23.84 39.16 -20.53
C LEU A 319 -24.55 38.32 -21.56
N ASN A 320 -25.77 38.70 -21.95
CA ASN A 320 -26.59 37.92 -22.84
C ASN A 320 -27.11 38.80 -23.98
N ASN A 321 -27.09 38.27 -25.18
CA ASN A 321 -27.80 38.78 -26.32
C ASN A 321 -28.70 37.67 -26.91
N ASN A 322 -30.03 37.87 -26.86
CA ASN A 322 -31.00 36.90 -27.33
C ASN A 322 -31.90 37.63 -28.32
N GLU A 323 -31.92 37.19 -29.58
CA GLU A 323 -32.62 37.83 -30.68
C GLU A 323 -33.29 36.78 -31.57
N ASP A 324 -34.27 37.24 -32.32
CA ASP A 324 -35.01 36.41 -33.32
C ASP A 324 -34.22 36.28 -34.63
N ASP A 325 -33.24 37.13 -34.88
CA ASP A 325 -32.36 37.09 -36.05
C ASP A 325 -30.92 36.84 -35.68
N LEU A 326 -30.28 35.90 -36.39
CA LEU A 326 -28.90 35.51 -36.19
C LEU A 326 -27.90 36.69 -36.32
N VAL A 327 -28.20 37.68 -37.22
CA VAL A 327 -27.33 38.84 -37.44
C VAL A 327 -27.38 39.78 -36.22
N ASP A 328 -28.56 39.97 -35.64
CA ASP A 328 -28.83 40.85 -34.51
C ASP A 328 -28.17 40.32 -33.20
N VAL A 329 -27.99 39.02 -33.08
CA VAL A 329 -27.27 38.38 -31.95
C VAL A 329 -25.79 38.86 -31.89
N LEU A 330 -25.21 39.22 -33.02
CA LEU A 330 -23.81 39.67 -33.08
C LEU A 330 -23.68 41.19 -32.83
N ASP A 331 -24.78 41.95 -32.67
CA ASP A 331 -24.78 43.37 -32.40
C ASP A 331 -24.42 43.65 -30.92
N PRO A 332 -23.22 44.23 -30.63
CA PRO A 332 -22.77 44.47 -29.25
C PRO A 332 -23.62 45.54 -28.54
N THR A 333 -24.44 46.32 -29.28
CA THR A 333 -25.30 47.35 -28.66
C THR A 333 -26.54 46.76 -27.99
N ARG A 334 -26.89 45.51 -28.31
CA ARG A 334 -28.05 44.80 -27.77
C ARG A 334 -27.73 43.90 -26.57
N VAL A 335 -26.46 43.87 -26.13
CA VAL A 335 -26.00 43.04 -25.02
C VAL A 335 -26.61 43.51 -23.70
N ALA A 336 -27.36 42.64 -23.02
CA ALA A 336 -27.86 42.87 -21.67
C ALA A 336 -26.83 42.40 -20.66
N ALA A 337 -26.42 43.31 -19.74
CA ALA A 337 -25.49 43.02 -18.65
C ALA A 337 -26.23 42.94 -17.31
N ARG A 338 -25.92 41.92 -16.52
CA ARG A 338 -26.47 41.74 -15.17
C ARG A 338 -25.39 41.30 -14.20
N LEU A 339 -25.36 41.86 -12.99
CA LEU A 339 -24.52 41.43 -11.88
C LEU A 339 -25.37 41.34 -10.62
N ILE A 340 -25.36 40.17 -9.95
CA ILE A 340 -26.18 39.89 -8.76
C ILE A 340 -25.29 39.33 -7.68
N ALA A 341 -25.29 39.95 -6.51
CA ALA A 341 -24.80 39.39 -5.28
C ALA A 341 -25.96 38.75 -4.50
N SER A 342 -25.88 37.50 -4.19
CA SER A 342 -26.93 36.75 -3.49
C SER A 342 -26.42 36.19 -2.17
N LEU A 343 -27.24 36.30 -1.13
CA LEU A 343 -27.06 35.66 0.16
C LEU A 343 -28.19 34.62 0.34
N SER A 344 -27.82 33.37 0.58
CA SER A 344 -28.77 32.28 0.80
C SER A 344 -28.49 31.61 2.14
N ALA A 345 -29.50 31.49 2.98
CA ALA A 345 -29.41 30.81 4.27
C ALA A 345 -30.40 29.64 4.34
N PRO A 346 -29.99 28.43 4.73
CA PRO A 346 -30.88 27.29 4.89
C PRO A 346 -31.69 27.47 6.20
N ILE A 347 -33.00 27.77 6.09
CA ILE A 347 -33.85 27.95 7.25
C ILE A 347 -34.55 26.64 7.65
N LEU A 348 -35.10 25.92 6.67
CA LEU A 348 -35.79 24.65 6.86
C LEU A 348 -35.42 23.67 5.77
N ASN A 349 -34.76 22.59 6.16
CA ASN A 349 -34.28 21.53 5.21
C ASN A 349 -34.57 20.10 5.73
N GLY A 350 -35.61 19.96 6.60
CA GLY A 350 -35.96 18.65 7.16
C GLY A 350 -34.87 18.04 8.06
N GLY A 351 -33.89 18.83 8.50
CA GLY A 351 -32.79 18.36 9.35
C GLY A 351 -31.62 17.75 8.64
N SER A 352 -31.64 17.69 7.27
CA SER A 352 -30.58 17.01 6.48
C SER A 352 -29.19 17.56 6.77
N LEU A 353 -28.96 18.87 6.76
CA LEU A 353 -27.65 19.46 7.01
C LEU A 353 -27.13 19.19 8.45
N LYS A 354 -28.02 19.08 9.44
CA LYS A 354 -27.62 18.68 10.80
C LYS A 354 -27.19 17.21 10.83
N ALA A 355 -27.97 16.35 10.16
CA ALA A 355 -27.63 14.93 10.05
C ALA A 355 -26.30 14.73 9.28
N ASP A 356 -26.04 15.49 8.21
CA ASP A 356 -24.78 15.46 7.47
C ASP A 356 -23.59 15.87 8.35
N ARG A 357 -23.74 16.94 9.15
CA ARG A 357 -22.74 17.33 10.15
C ARG A 357 -22.50 16.22 11.18
N ASP A 358 -23.56 15.66 11.76
CA ASP A 358 -23.44 14.61 12.76
C ASP A 358 -22.78 13.34 12.20
N ALA A 359 -23.08 13.01 10.96
CA ALA A 359 -22.41 11.92 10.23
C ALA A 359 -20.92 12.21 9.99
N ALA A 360 -20.56 13.45 9.63
CA ALA A 360 -19.16 13.84 9.44
C ALA A 360 -18.37 13.79 10.76
N ILE A 361 -18.97 14.25 11.87
CA ILE A 361 -18.40 14.15 13.22
C ILE A 361 -18.17 12.67 13.60
N ALA A 362 -19.15 11.81 13.35
CA ALA A 362 -19.03 10.38 13.65
C ALA A 362 -17.88 9.72 12.84
N ARG A 363 -17.73 10.10 11.55
CA ARG A 363 -16.61 9.64 10.70
C ARG A 363 -15.26 10.15 11.22
N ALA A 364 -15.17 11.39 11.68
CA ALA A 364 -13.95 11.93 12.27
C ALA A 364 -13.57 11.17 13.56
N ARG A 365 -14.53 10.84 14.42
CA ARG A 365 -14.28 9.99 15.59
C ARG A 365 -13.83 8.59 15.22
N ALA A 366 -14.47 7.97 14.21
CA ALA A 366 -14.06 6.66 13.72
C ALA A 366 -12.62 6.67 13.15
N SER A 367 -12.18 7.76 12.50
CA SER A 367 -10.82 7.88 12.02
C SER A 367 -9.78 7.97 13.14
N VAL A 368 -10.13 8.56 14.30
CA VAL A 368 -9.28 8.56 15.50
C VAL A 368 -9.09 7.15 16.04
N GLU A 369 -10.17 6.38 16.15
CA GLU A 369 -10.08 4.98 16.60
C GLU A 369 -9.28 4.10 15.64
N ASN A 370 -9.41 4.33 14.32
CA ASN A 370 -8.61 3.64 13.30
C ASN A 370 -7.12 3.99 13.43
N TYR A 371 -6.77 5.25 13.72
CA TYR A 371 -5.39 5.63 14.00
C TYR A 371 -4.84 4.88 15.22
N ALA A 372 -5.61 4.83 16.30
CA ALA A 372 -5.22 4.09 17.51
C ALA A 372 -5.01 2.59 17.23
N ALA A 373 -5.90 1.96 16.48
CA ALA A 373 -5.78 0.57 16.06
C ALA A 373 -4.54 0.32 15.19
N THR A 374 -4.23 1.23 14.25
CA THR A 374 -3.04 1.17 13.41
C THR A 374 -1.76 1.27 14.26
N THR A 375 -1.72 2.18 15.21
CA THR A 375 -0.60 2.36 16.14
C THR A 375 -0.36 1.13 17.00
N LEU A 376 -1.41 0.56 17.60
CA LEU A 376 -1.31 -0.68 18.39
C LEU A 376 -0.81 -1.86 17.54
N THR A 377 -1.29 -1.96 16.31
CA THR A 377 -0.83 -2.98 15.36
C THR A 377 0.66 -2.81 15.04
N ALA A 378 1.11 -1.57 14.83
CA ALA A 378 2.50 -1.26 14.55
C ALA A 378 3.42 -1.65 15.73
N TRP A 379 3.04 -1.34 16.95
CA TRP A 379 3.80 -1.75 18.13
C TRP A 379 3.87 -3.28 18.28
N ARG A 380 2.73 -3.97 18.12
CA ARG A 380 2.69 -5.43 18.14
C ARG A 380 3.63 -6.05 17.11
N GLU A 381 3.69 -5.52 15.89
CA GLU A 381 4.57 -6.04 14.82
C GLU A 381 6.06 -5.93 15.19
N VAL A 382 6.47 -4.87 15.87
CA VAL A 382 7.86 -4.73 16.33
C VAL A 382 8.14 -5.68 17.50
N GLU A 383 7.25 -5.77 18.49
CA GLU A 383 7.38 -6.69 19.63
C GLU A 383 7.46 -8.15 19.14
N ASP A 384 6.56 -8.54 18.22
CA ASP A 384 6.55 -9.88 17.63
C ASP A 384 7.87 -10.18 16.90
N ALA A 385 8.39 -9.23 16.13
CA ALA A 385 9.64 -9.41 15.37
C ALA A 385 10.87 -9.50 16.28
N LEU A 386 10.92 -8.70 17.36
CA LEU A 386 12.00 -8.74 18.36
C LEU A 386 11.99 -10.05 19.14
N ALA A 387 10.84 -10.46 19.65
CA ALA A 387 10.69 -11.72 20.36
C ALA A 387 11.05 -12.92 19.47
N ALA A 388 10.59 -12.90 18.19
CA ALA A 388 10.90 -13.94 17.23
C ALA A 388 12.39 -14.02 16.89
N ASP A 389 13.13 -12.90 16.76
CA ASP A 389 14.57 -12.94 16.43
C ASP A 389 15.37 -13.73 17.48
N THR A 390 15.08 -13.52 18.77
CA THR A 390 15.74 -14.23 19.86
C THR A 390 15.45 -15.73 19.81
N LEU A 391 14.18 -16.12 19.62
CA LEU A 391 13.78 -17.52 19.58
C LEU A 391 14.27 -18.25 18.33
N LEU A 392 14.25 -17.58 17.16
CA LEU A 392 14.77 -18.13 15.91
C LEU A 392 16.30 -18.30 15.96
N ALA A 393 17.03 -17.40 16.62
CA ALA A 393 18.47 -17.57 16.82
C ALA A 393 18.77 -18.81 17.68
N GLN A 394 18.05 -19.01 18.77
CA GLN A 394 18.18 -20.21 19.61
C GLN A 394 17.82 -21.48 18.82
N GLN A 395 16.78 -21.43 18.00
CA GLN A 395 16.38 -22.54 17.15
C GLN A 395 17.44 -22.87 16.12
N GLU A 396 17.99 -21.86 15.40
CA GLU A 396 19.07 -22.04 14.41
C GLU A 396 20.29 -22.74 15.05
N GLU A 397 20.72 -22.25 16.23
CA GLU A 397 21.85 -22.82 16.95
C GLU A 397 21.60 -24.28 17.38
N ALA A 398 20.42 -24.58 17.94
CA ALA A 398 20.07 -25.94 18.33
C ALA A 398 20.01 -26.89 17.14
N GLN A 399 19.41 -26.46 16.00
CA GLN A 399 19.37 -27.24 14.76
C GLN A 399 20.76 -27.43 14.15
N GLY A 400 21.63 -26.42 14.26
CA GLY A 400 23.04 -26.53 13.85
C GLY A 400 23.77 -27.64 14.58
N ARG A 401 23.68 -27.67 15.92
CA ARG A 401 24.28 -28.75 16.73
C ARG A 401 23.68 -30.12 16.36
N ALA A 402 22.36 -30.19 16.14
CA ALA A 402 21.71 -31.44 15.74
C ALA A 402 22.19 -31.92 14.37
N LEU A 403 22.45 -31.03 13.43
CA LEU A 403 23.02 -31.35 12.11
C LEU A 403 24.44 -31.89 12.22
N GLU A 404 25.30 -31.24 13.03
CA GLU A 404 26.69 -31.70 13.25
C GLU A 404 26.70 -33.16 13.76
N GLU A 405 25.92 -33.47 14.78
CA GLU A 405 25.80 -34.82 15.32
C GLU A 405 25.19 -35.82 14.32
N ALA A 406 24.22 -35.38 13.53
CA ALA A 406 23.61 -36.23 12.50
C ALA A 406 24.57 -36.58 11.35
N ILE A 407 25.47 -35.65 10.96
CA ILE A 407 26.54 -35.91 9.98
C ILE A 407 27.49 -36.97 10.50
N LEU A 408 27.98 -36.82 11.73
CA LEU A 408 28.89 -37.79 12.37
C LEU A 408 28.22 -39.18 12.52
N ALA A 409 26.95 -39.19 12.87
CA ALA A 409 26.18 -40.44 12.97
C ALA A 409 26.02 -41.15 11.62
N GLU A 410 25.75 -40.43 10.53
CA GLU A 410 25.69 -41.02 9.19
C GLU A 410 27.03 -41.58 8.74
N GLU A 411 28.12 -40.86 8.97
CA GLU A 411 29.47 -41.34 8.65
C GLU A 411 29.80 -42.65 9.41
N LEU A 412 29.48 -42.70 10.71
CA LEU A 412 29.70 -43.88 11.53
C LEU A 412 28.83 -45.06 11.05
N ALA A 413 27.54 -44.81 10.79
CA ALA A 413 26.60 -45.82 10.29
C ALA A 413 27.04 -46.38 8.92
N THR A 414 27.56 -45.52 8.06
CA THR A 414 28.10 -45.89 6.73
C THR A 414 29.31 -46.83 6.88
N ARG A 415 30.25 -46.50 7.75
CA ARG A 415 31.45 -47.33 8.05
C ARG A 415 31.03 -48.67 8.67
N GLN A 416 30.13 -48.65 9.66
CA GLN A 416 29.66 -49.88 10.30
C GLN A 416 28.87 -50.77 9.36
N TYR A 417 28.03 -50.20 8.48
CA TYR A 417 27.28 -50.99 7.46
C TYR A 417 28.23 -51.61 6.46
N THR A 418 29.23 -50.87 6.03
CA THR A 418 30.26 -51.43 5.08
C THR A 418 30.97 -52.62 5.69
N ASN A 419 31.28 -52.60 6.99
CA ASN A 419 31.94 -53.68 7.73
C ASN A 419 30.97 -54.79 8.18
N GLY A 420 29.69 -54.66 7.94
CA GLY A 420 28.67 -55.65 8.32
C GLY A 420 28.26 -55.66 9.78
N LEU A 421 28.55 -54.58 10.52
CA LEU A 421 28.28 -54.46 11.95
C LEU A 421 26.86 -54.00 12.25
N VAL A 422 26.22 -53.30 11.29
CA VAL A 422 24.85 -52.80 11.41
C VAL A 422 24.03 -53.17 10.18
N SER A 423 22.70 -53.08 10.27
CA SER A 423 21.77 -53.34 9.17
C SER A 423 21.63 -52.13 8.26
N ILE A 424 21.09 -52.33 7.03
CA ILE A 424 20.73 -51.27 6.11
C ILE A 424 19.74 -50.25 6.73
N PHE A 425 18.85 -50.70 7.64
CA PHE A 425 17.90 -49.84 8.31
C PHE A 425 18.57 -48.77 9.17
N ASN A 426 19.69 -49.10 9.85
CA ASN A 426 20.45 -48.12 10.64
C ASN A 426 21.09 -47.08 9.74
N LEU A 427 21.61 -47.47 8.60
CA LEU A 427 22.17 -46.52 7.63
C LEU A 427 21.10 -45.58 7.06
N ILE A 428 19.95 -46.14 6.62
CA ILE A 428 18.83 -45.37 6.12
C ILE A 428 18.27 -44.39 7.16
N ASP A 429 18.14 -44.83 8.43
CA ASP A 429 17.70 -43.98 9.53
C ASP A 429 18.66 -42.80 9.75
N SER A 430 19.97 -43.08 9.81
CA SER A 430 21.00 -42.03 9.98
C SER A 430 20.99 -41.01 8.82
N GLN A 431 20.86 -41.51 7.57
CA GLN A 431 20.70 -40.64 6.40
C GLN A 431 19.44 -39.77 6.49
N THR A 432 18.34 -40.34 6.94
CA THR A 432 17.07 -39.61 7.10
C THR A 432 17.17 -38.53 8.18
N ARG A 433 17.83 -38.83 9.31
CA ARG A 433 18.07 -37.85 10.38
C ARG A 433 18.93 -36.70 9.90
N ARG A 434 20.04 -36.97 9.20
CA ARG A 434 20.90 -35.93 8.62
C ARG A 434 20.11 -35.02 7.66
N LEU A 435 19.35 -35.62 6.71
CA LEU A 435 18.52 -34.88 5.78
C LEU A 435 17.53 -33.95 6.49
N ASN A 436 16.84 -34.48 7.51
CA ASN A 436 15.85 -33.69 8.25
C ASN A 436 16.52 -32.55 9.03
N SER A 437 17.66 -32.81 9.69
CA SER A 437 18.40 -31.76 10.42
C SER A 437 18.93 -30.69 9.47
N GLU A 438 19.45 -31.07 8.30
CA GLU A 438 19.94 -30.12 7.30
C GLU A 438 18.79 -29.25 6.74
N SER A 439 17.66 -29.87 6.41
CA SER A 439 16.45 -29.16 5.99
C SER A 439 15.96 -28.18 7.07
N GLN A 440 16.02 -28.57 8.34
CA GLN A 440 15.59 -27.70 9.44
C GLN A 440 16.52 -26.50 9.64
N VAL A 441 17.84 -26.67 9.50
CA VAL A 441 18.80 -25.55 9.55
C VAL A 441 18.55 -24.56 8.43
N ILE A 442 18.35 -25.05 7.19
CA ILE A 442 18.03 -24.20 6.03
C ILE A 442 16.76 -23.39 6.29
N SER A 443 15.68 -24.06 6.77
CA SER A 443 14.43 -23.38 7.07
C SER A 443 14.54 -22.39 8.24
N ALA A 444 15.33 -22.71 9.27
CA ALA A 444 15.55 -21.80 10.41
C ALA A 444 16.29 -20.52 9.98
N ARG A 445 17.30 -20.64 9.11
CA ARG A 445 18.03 -19.49 8.56
C ARG A 445 17.11 -18.62 7.69
N SER A 446 16.32 -19.21 6.80
CA SER A 446 15.34 -18.50 5.97
C SER A 446 14.30 -17.77 6.82
N ALA A 447 13.74 -18.45 7.82
CA ALA A 447 12.76 -17.86 8.74
C ALA A 447 13.36 -16.68 9.51
N ARG A 448 14.62 -16.76 9.96
CA ARG A 448 15.30 -15.69 10.66
C ARG A 448 15.61 -14.50 9.76
N ALA A 449 16.06 -14.75 8.52
CA ALA A 449 16.26 -13.70 7.52
C ALA A 449 14.94 -12.97 7.20
N SER A 450 13.86 -13.72 6.97
CA SER A 450 12.53 -13.17 6.73
C SER A 450 11.99 -12.39 7.92
N ASN A 451 12.26 -12.84 9.16
CA ASN A 451 11.89 -12.11 10.38
C ASN A 451 12.68 -10.78 10.48
N ARG A 452 13.96 -10.77 10.12
CA ARG A 452 14.75 -9.53 10.09
C ARG A 452 14.21 -8.52 9.09
N VAL A 453 13.73 -8.96 7.92
CA VAL A 453 13.03 -8.09 6.96
C VAL A 453 11.75 -7.53 7.56
N ARG A 454 10.93 -8.38 8.22
CA ARG A 454 9.69 -7.93 8.89
C ARG A 454 9.97 -6.93 10.01
N PHE A 455 11.05 -7.11 10.77
CA PHE A 455 11.49 -6.16 11.78
C PHE A 455 11.77 -4.78 11.19
N HIS A 456 12.50 -4.71 10.06
CA HIS A 456 12.77 -3.43 9.40
C HIS A 456 11.51 -2.81 8.81
N LEU A 457 10.60 -3.62 8.22
CA LEU A 457 9.29 -3.16 7.77
C LEU A 457 8.50 -2.55 8.94
N ALA A 458 8.46 -3.24 10.08
CA ALA A 458 7.73 -2.81 11.27
C ALA A 458 8.29 -1.50 11.86
N LEU A 459 9.59 -1.23 11.72
CA LEU A 459 10.22 0.04 12.11
C LEU A 459 9.99 1.19 11.10
N GLY A 460 9.22 0.97 10.05
CA GLY A 460 8.97 1.97 9.02
C GLY A 460 10.04 2.03 7.92
N GLY A 461 10.94 1.04 7.87
CA GLY A 461 11.96 0.90 6.85
C GLY A 461 12.98 2.04 6.88
N GLY A 462 13.46 2.43 5.79
CA GLY A 462 14.51 3.38 5.48
C GLY A 462 15.06 2.94 4.14
N LEU A 463 14.18 2.89 3.14
CA LEU A 463 14.65 2.75 1.77
C LEU A 463 15.19 4.11 1.34
N PRO A 464 16.35 4.17 0.68
CA PRO A 464 16.65 5.34 -0.12
C PRO A 464 15.53 5.44 -1.15
N VAL A 465 14.61 6.39 -0.95
CA VAL A 465 13.55 6.67 -1.91
C VAL A 465 14.24 7.20 -3.15
N ALA A 466 14.54 6.33 -4.11
CA ALA A 466 14.79 6.76 -5.46
C ALA A 466 13.47 7.41 -5.92
N ALA A 467 13.52 8.72 -6.19
CA ALA A 467 12.39 9.40 -6.80
C ALA A 467 11.92 8.54 -7.99
N PRO A 468 10.62 8.28 -8.16
CA PRO A 468 10.11 7.51 -9.27
C PRO A 468 10.66 8.17 -10.56
N GLN A 469 11.41 7.42 -11.35
CA GLN A 469 11.76 7.90 -12.68
C GLN A 469 10.44 8.08 -13.42
N GLU A 470 10.21 9.30 -13.94
CA GLU A 470 9.06 9.53 -14.81
C GLU A 470 9.07 8.43 -15.88
N PRO A 471 7.98 7.65 -15.99
CA PRO A 471 7.92 6.63 -17.01
C PRO A 471 8.13 7.32 -18.36
N THR A 472 9.12 6.87 -19.11
CA THR A 472 9.33 7.28 -20.50
C THR A 472 7.96 7.29 -21.17
N GLN A 473 7.52 8.48 -21.62
CA GLN A 473 6.21 8.66 -22.22
C GLN A 473 6.03 7.57 -23.28
N LEU A 474 5.14 6.64 -23.01
CA LEU A 474 4.57 5.82 -24.05
C LEU A 474 3.92 6.81 -25.02
N ALA A 475 4.56 7.02 -26.17
CA ALA A 475 3.99 7.79 -27.25
C ALA A 475 2.64 7.12 -27.59
N ILE A 476 1.55 7.69 -27.08
CA ILE A 476 0.23 7.43 -27.60
C ILE A 476 0.26 8.07 -29.00
N THR A 477 0.62 7.28 -29.99
CA THR A 477 0.39 7.62 -31.39
C THR A 477 -1.11 7.79 -31.54
N SER A 478 -1.54 9.05 -31.64
CA SER A 478 -2.90 9.36 -32.10
C SER A 478 -3.12 8.62 -33.41
N PRO A 479 -4.27 7.94 -33.61
CA PRO A 479 -4.58 7.43 -34.92
C PRO A 479 -4.69 8.65 -35.86
N GLU A 480 -3.82 8.73 -36.87
CA GLU A 480 -3.94 9.67 -37.97
C GLU A 480 -5.34 9.52 -38.59
N GLU A 481 -6.08 10.62 -38.59
CA GLU A 481 -7.28 10.75 -39.41
C GLU A 481 -6.90 10.47 -40.88
N THR A 482 -7.21 9.28 -41.33
CA THR A 482 -7.25 9.00 -42.77
C THR A 482 -8.51 9.69 -43.35
N ILE A 483 -8.31 10.92 -43.80
CA ILE A 483 -9.29 11.58 -44.68
C ILE A 483 -9.19 10.85 -46.01
N LEU A 484 -10.20 10.05 -46.34
CA LEU A 484 -10.39 9.52 -47.69
C LEU A 484 -10.95 10.63 -48.61
N PRO A 485 -10.59 10.63 -49.92
CA PRO A 485 -10.87 11.67 -50.89
C PRO A 485 -12.34 11.75 -51.28
#